data_a5e40fc8f0630209e44616003fe0dd0c
#
_entry.id   a5e40fc8f0630209e44616003fe0dd0c
#
_cell.length_a   1.000
_cell.length_b   1.000
_cell.length_c   1.000
_cell.angle_alpha   90.00
_cell.angle_beta   90.00
_cell.angle_gamma   90.00
#
_symmetry.space_group_name_H-M   'P 1'
#
loop_
_entity.id
_entity.type
_entity.pdbx_description
1 polymer ?
#
loop_
_entity_poly.entity_id
_entity_poly.type
_entity_poly.pdbx_seq_one_letter_code
_entity_poly.pdbx_strand_id
1 'polypeptide(L)'
;TAYLKALYPVEYMAALLLVERDKTDKVINFINECRRMGIQVLPPDINYSGLDFEKQAVPADSAQLALNKDPGLQFDFPVPAGAAIRFGMAAVKNVGEGPVNVILRNRREEGPFENLEDFCDRVDLRQVNKRALECLIKVGALDRFGRRRPLLDVLEQMMARSGGAQSAR
;
A
#
# COMPACT_ATOMS: atom_id res chain seq x y z
N THR A 1 -4.36 26.90 4.84
CA THR A 1 -3.54 25.66 4.86
C THR A 1 -3.05 25.32 6.27
N ALA A 2 -2.42 26.24 6.99
CA ALA A 2 -1.96 25.99 8.37
C ALA A 2 -3.12 25.66 9.33
N TYR A 3 -4.26 26.27 9.15
CA TYR A 3 -5.48 26.01 9.93
C TYR A 3 -6.01 24.59 9.73
N LEU A 4 -6.09 24.13 8.49
CA LEU A 4 -6.51 22.76 8.17
C LEU A 4 -5.54 21.72 8.72
N LYS A 5 -4.24 21.97 8.59
CA LYS A 5 -3.19 21.11 9.15
C LYS A 5 -3.27 20.99 10.67
N ALA A 6 -3.59 22.09 11.37
CA ALA A 6 -3.73 22.11 12.82
C ALA A 6 -4.98 21.38 13.32
N LEU A 7 -6.13 21.54 12.63
CA LEU A 7 -7.40 20.95 13.06
C LEU A 7 -7.64 19.52 12.53
N TYR A 8 -7.18 19.26 11.31
CA TYR A 8 -7.39 17.98 10.63
C TYR A 8 -6.06 17.46 10.05
N PRO A 9 -5.08 17.16 10.92
CA PRO A 9 -3.72 16.84 10.46
C PRO A 9 -3.66 15.57 9.60
N VAL A 10 -4.42 14.53 9.94
CA VAL A 10 -4.40 13.25 9.21
C VAL A 10 -5.03 13.41 7.83
N GLU A 11 -6.20 14.03 7.76
CA GLU A 11 -6.91 14.29 6.51
C GLU A 11 -6.13 15.23 5.60
N TYR A 12 -5.50 16.24 6.16
CA TYR A 12 -4.65 17.18 5.42
C TYR A 12 -3.44 16.50 4.79
N MET A 13 -2.73 15.68 5.56
CA MET A 13 -1.57 14.94 5.05
C MET A 13 -1.96 13.86 4.03
N ALA A 14 -3.08 13.19 4.23
CA ALA A 14 -3.61 12.24 3.24
C ALA A 14 -3.95 12.93 1.92
N ALA A 15 -4.54 14.12 1.96
CA ALA A 15 -4.84 14.91 0.77
C ALA A 15 -3.57 15.38 0.03
N LEU A 16 -2.53 15.80 0.75
CA LEU A 16 -1.24 16.16 0.15
C LEU A 16 -0.57 14.97 -0.54
N LEU A 17 -0.57 13.81 0.11
CA LEU A 17 -0.04 12.57 -0.46
C LEU A 17 -0.81 12.16 -1.72
N LEU A 18 -2.13 12.32 -1.71
CA LEU A 18 -2.98 12.04 -2.87
C LEU A 18 -2.63 12.92 -4.07
N VAL A 19 -2.51 14.22 -3.85
CA VAL A 19 -2.22 15.19 -4.92
C VAL A 19 -0.83 14.98 -5.54
N GLU A 20 0.15 14.62 -4.72
CA GLU A 20 1.55 14.49 -5.13
C GLU A 20 2.00 13.03 -5.31
N ARG A 21 1.07 12.07 -5.35
CA ARG A 21 1.37 10.62 -5.41
C ARG A 21 2.30 10.20 -6.55
N ASP A 22 2.28 10.93 -7.65
CA ASP A 22 3.10 10.64 -8.83
C ASP A 22 4.54 11.17 -8.71
N LYS A 23 4.81 11.96 -7.68
CA LYS A 23 6.12 12.58 -7.44
C LYS A 23 6.79 11.93 -6.23
N THR A 24 7.63 10.94 -6.47
CA THR A 24 8.27 10.12 -5.42
C THR A 24 8.97 10.94 -4.36
N ASP A 25 9.73 11.98 -4.74
CA ASP A 25 10.45 12.84 -3.79
C ASP A 25 9.51 13.58 -2.84
N LYS A 26 8.40 14.09 -3.36
CA LYS A 26 7.39 14.77 -2.54
C LYS A 26 6.65 13.80 -1.63
N VAL A 27 6.32 12.61 -2.11
CA VAL A 27 5.72 11.55 -1.29
C VAL A 27 6.63 11.20 -0.11
N ILE A 28 7.91 11.02 -0.33
CA ILE A 28 8.89 10.75 0.73
C ILE A 28 8.92 11.89 1.75
N ASN A 29 8.96 13.14 1.28
CA ASN A 29 8.98 14.30 2.16
C ASN A 29 7.70 14.40 3.02
N PHE A 30 6.54 14.15 2.45
CA PHE A 30 5.28 14.16 3.18
C PHE A 30 5.14 12.98 4.16
N ILE A 31 5.66 11.81 3.82
CA ILE A 31 5.74 10.67 4.74
C ILE A 31 6.62 11.02 5.95
N ASN A 32 7.76 11.65 5.72
CA ASN A 32 8.63 12.10 6.80
C ASN A 32 7.95 13.18 7.67
N GLU A 33 7.20 14.08 7.06
CA GLU A 33 6.40 15.07 7.78
C GLU A 33 5.29 14.39 8.62
N CYS A 34 4.61 13.40 8.09
CA CYS A 34 3.64 12.60 8.84
C CYS A 34 4.29 11.98 10.09
N ARG A 35 5.47 11.40 9.94
CA ARG A 35 6.22 10.81 11.07
C ARG A 35 6.56 11.86 12.13
N ARG A 36 7.00 13.06 11.72
CA ARG A 36 7.25 14.16 12.65
C ARG A 36 6.00 14.59 13.39
N MET A 37 4.85 14.57 12.73
CA MET A 37 3.55 14.90 13.32
C MET A 37 2.97 13.79 14.21
N GLY A 38 3.61 12.62 14.26
CA GLY A 38 3.10 11.45 14.99
C GLY A 38 2.00 10.68 14.24
N ILE A 39 1.83 10.95 12.96
CA ILE A 39 0.91 10.21 12.10
C ILE A 39 1.63 8.97 11.58
N GLN A 40 1.09 7.80 11.86
CA GLN A 40 1.61 6.55 11.35
C GLN A 40 1.24 6.39 9.86
N VAL A 41 2.23 6.09 9.02
CA VAL A 41 2.00 5.72 7.63
C VAL A 41 2.17 4.20 7.52
N LEU A 42 1.07 3.51 7.23
CA LEU A 42 1.07 2.06 7.09
C LEU A 42 1.55 1.67 5.69
N PRO A 43 2.35 0.59 5.56
CA PRO A 43 2.80 0.10 4.27
C PRO A 43 1.63 -0.33 3.38
N PRO A 44 1.80 -0.38 2.05
CA PRO A 44 0.77 -0.92 1.19
C PRO A 44 0.46 -2.38 1.54
N ASP A 45 -0.81 -2.77 1.46
CA ASP A 45 -1.28 -4.11 1.72
C ASP A 45 -2.33 -4.50 0.69
N ILE A 46 -2.17 -5.64 0.05
CA ILE A 46 -3.05 -6.09 -1.04
C ILE A 46 -4.52 -6.22 -0.61
N ASN A 47 -4.77 -6.48 0.67
CA ASN A 47 -6.12 -6.65 1.21
C ASN A 47 -6.71 -5.40 1.86
N TYR A 48 -5.88 -4.42 2.23
CA TYR A 48 -6.34 -3.21 2.93
C TYR A 48 -6.12 -1.92 2.16
N SER A 49 -5.10 -1.84 1.31
CA SER A 49 -4.84 -0.63 0.54
C SER A 49 -5.90 -0.38 -0.53
N GLY A 50 -6.29 0.88 -0.70
CA GLY A 50 -7.06 1.36 -1.83
C GLY A 50 -6.16 1.83 -2.98
N LEU A 51 -6.76 2.55 -3.91
CA LEU A 51 -6.04 3.19 -5.01
C LEU A 51 -5.09 4.27 -4.50
N ASP A 52 -5.58 5.11 -3.62
CA ASP A 52 -4.90 6.29 -3.08
C ASP A 52 -4.60 6.14 -1.58
N PHE A 53 -3.85 7.12 -1.04
CA PHE A 53 -3.62 7.23 0.40
C PHE A 53 -4.95 7.48 1.12
N GLU A 54 -5.24 6.69 2.12
CA GLU A 54 -6.50 6.76 2.88
C GLU A 54 -6.24 6.76 4.38
N LYS A 55 -7.07 7.51 5.11
CA LYS A 55 -7.11 7.44 6.56
C LYS A 55 -7.64 6.08 7.00
N GLN A 56 -6.94 5.44 7.91
CA GLN A 56 -7.32 4.16 8.48
C GLN A 56 -7.24 4.22 10.01
N ALA A 57 -8.26 3.72 10.69
CA ALA A 57 -8.18 3.49 12.13
C ALA A 57 -7.31 2.27 12.41
N VAL A 58 -6.40 2.40 13.37
CA VAL A 58 -5.55 1.31 13.83
C VAL A 58 -5.86 1.04 15.29
N PRO A 59 -6.07 -0.21 15.70
CA PRO A 59 -6.25 -0.54 17.11
C PRO A 59 -5.07 -0.04 17.95
N ALA A 60 -5.35 0.52 19.12
CA ALA A 60 -4.34 1.11 19.99
C ALA A 60 -3.25 0.12 20.44
N ASP A 61 -3.57 -1.15 20.43
CA ASP A 61 -2.68 -2.24 20.89
C ASP A 61 -1.81 -2.82 19.76
N SER A 62 -1.91 -2.31 18.55
CA SER A 62 -1.09 -2.83 17.46
C SER A 62 0.39 -2.49 17.71
N ALA A 63 1.22 -3.52 17.78
CA ALA A 63 2.67 -3.40 17.99
C ALA A 63 3.37 -2.50 16.96
N GLN A 64 2.73 -2.23 15.83
CA GLN A 64 3.19 -1.30 14.80
C GLN A 64 3.17 0.16 15.25
N LEU A 65 2.34 0.53 16.23
CA LEU A 65 2.32 1.86 16.84
C LEU A 65 3.61 2.16 17.61
N ALA A 66 4.28 1.13 18.13
CA ALA A 66 5.50 1.30 18.92
C ALA A 66 6.75 1.58 18.05
N LEU A 67 6.76 1.15 16.80
CA LEU A 67 7.91 1.25 15.90
C LEU A 67 8.15 2.66 15.33
N ASN A 68 7.15 3.55 15.39
CA ASN A 68 7.21 4.87 14.79
C ASN A 68 7.25 6.03 15.81
N LYS A 69 7.40 5.74 17.08
CA LYS A 69 7.63 6.78 18.09
C LYS A 69 9.11 7.12 18.14
N ASP A 70 9.48 8.17 17.48
CA ASP A 70 10.76 8.84 17.75
C ASP A 70 10.63 9.55 19.11
N PRO A 71 11.35 9.13 20.16
CA PRO A 71 11.18 9.69 21.50
C PRO A 71 11.66 11.15 21.64
N GLY A 72 12.24 11.71 20.59
CA GLY A 72 12.73 13.09 20.56
C GLY A 72 11.80 14.12 19.93
N LEU A 73 10.68 13.69 19.34
CA LEU A 73 9.78 14.61 18.64
C LEU A 73 8.62 15.06 19.54
N GLN A 74 8.60 16.34 19.87
CA GLN A 74 7.41 17.00 20.43
C GLN A 74 6.50 17.42 19.28
N PHE A 75 5.23 17.02 19.34
CA PHE A 75 4.23 17.35 18.33
C PHE A 75 3.41 18.55 18.78
N ASP A 76 3.38 19.58 17.96
CA ASP A 76 2.54 20.78 18.18
C ASP A 76 1.06 20.58 17.79
N PHE A 77 0.72 19.42 17.21
CA PHE A 77 -0.62 19.16 16.68
C PHE A 77 -1.26 17.96 17.38
N PRO A 78 -2.54 18.09 17.77
CA PRO A 78 -3.27 16.95 18.34
C PRO A 78 -3.60 15.93 17.24
N VAL A 79 -2.82 14.85 17.19
CA VAL A 79 -3.12 13.71 16.31
C VAL A 79 -4.00 12.73 17.06
N PRO A 80 -5.17 12.36 16.53
CA PRO A 80 -6.02 11.38 17.18
C PRO A 80 -5.30 10.05 17.39
N ALA A 81 -5.39 9.49 18.58
CA ALA A 81 -4.80 8.19 18.87
C ALA A 81 -5.39 7.11 17.93
N GLY A 82 -4.53 6.27 17.39
CA GLY A 82 -4.94 5.21 16.48
C GLY A 82 -5.28 5.65 15.04
N ALA A 83 -5.09 6.93 14.70
CA ALA A 83 -5.23 7.37 13.31
C ALA A 83 -3.95 7.11 12.52
N ALA A 84 -4.10 6.54 11.35
CA ALA A 84 -2.99 6.26 10.44
C ALA A 84 -3.40 6.56 8.99
N ILE A 85 -2.40 6.67 8.12
CA ILE A 85 -2.59 6.77 6.67
C ILE A 85 -2.09 5.47 6.05
N ARG A 86 -2.96 4.75 5.33
CA ARG A 86 -2.59 3.58 4.54
C ARG A 86 -2.02 4.02 3.22
N PHE A 87 -0.86 3.49 2.86
CA PHE A 87 -0.21 3.74 1.58
C PHE A 87 -1.06 3.23 0.42
N GLY A 88 -1.33 4.08 -0.58
CA GLY A 88 -2.10 3.72 -1.76
C GLY A 88 -1.29 2.88 -2.75
N MET A 89 -1.90 1.85 -3.32
CA MET A 89 -1.21 0.97 -4.27
C MET A 89 -0.79 1.68 -5.55
N ALA A 90 -1.56 2.65 -6.03
CA ALA A 90 -1.23 3.41 -7.23
C ALA A 90 -0.01 4.35 -7.06
N ALA A 91 0.38 4.65 -5.82
CA ALA A 91 1.58 5.42 -5.53
C ALA A 91 2.87 4.58 -5.60
N VAL A 92 2.75 3.26 -5.68
CA VAL A 92 3.89 2.36 -5.86
C VAL A 92 4.42 2.52 -7.29
N LYS A 93 5.74 2.73 -7.40
CA LYS A 93 6.39 2.90 -8.71
C LYS A 93 6.14 1.68 -9.61
N ASN A 94 5.83 1.93 -10.87
CA ASN A 94 5.48 0.93 -11.90
C ASN A 94 4.14 0.19 -11.68
N VAL A 95 3.36 0.61 -10.71
CA VAL A 95 1.99 0.12 -10.49
C VAL A 95 1.03 1.25 -10.83
N GLY A 96 0.39 1.15 -11.99
CA GLY A 96 -0.57 2.14 -12.45
C GLY A 96 -1.97 1.94 -11.87
N GLU A 97 -2.86 2.89 -12.14
CA GLU A 97 -4.27 2.81 -11.71
C GLU A 97 -5.01 1.62 -12.31
N GLY A 98 -4.74 1.28 -13.57
CA GLY A 98 -5.36 0.15 -14.26
C GLY A 98 -5.22 -1.17 -13.51
N PRO A 99 -3.99 -1.63 -13.26
CA PRO A 99 -3.73 -2.83 -12.45
C PRO A 99 -4.36 -2.77 -11.07
N VAL A 100 -4.28 -1.66 -10.37
CA VAL A 100 -4.86 -1.50 -9.04
C VAL A 100 -6.38 -1.63 -9.08
N ASN A 101 -7.05 -1.03 -10.06
CA ASN A 101 -8.50 -1.15 -10.22
C ASN A 101 -8.96 -2.58 -10.45
N VAL A 102 -8.18 -3.37 -11.21
CA VAL A 102 -8.44 -4.81 -11.40
C VAL A 102 -8.35 -5.56 -10.06
N ILE A 103 -7.32 -5.31 -9.29
CA ILE A 103 -7.14 -5.90 -7.95
C ILE A 103 -8.30 -5.54 -7.03
N LEU A 104 -8.66 -4.26 -6.96
CA LEU A 104 -9.73 -3.76 -6.10
C LEU A 104 -11.09 -4.33 -6.47
N ARG A 105 -11.37 -4.46 -7.78
CA ARG A 105 -12.62 -5.08 -8.26
C ARG A 105 -12.71 -6.53 -7.82
N ASN A 106 -11.69 -7.33 -8.06
CA ASN A 106 -11.66 -8.74 -7.64
C ASN A 106 -11.84 -8.88 -6.12
N ARG A 107 -11.17 -8.02 -5.35
CA ARG A 107 -11.30 -8.02 -3.89
C ARG A 107 -12.72 -7.69 -3.41
N ARG A 108 -13.44 -6.80 -4.10
CA ARG A 108 -14.83 -6.46 -3.78
C ARG A 108 -15.79 -7.60 -4.13
N GLU A 109 -15.56 -8.27 -5.25
CA GLU A 109 -16.44 -9.31 -5.76
C GLU A 109 -16.30 -10.63 -4.99
N GLU A 110 -15.10 -11.02 -4.65
CA GLU A 110 -14.78 -12.32 -4.08
C GLU A 110 -14.17 -12.29 -2.68
N GLY A 111 -13.99 -11.09 -2.11
CA GLY A 111 -13.41 -10.88 -0.78
C GLY A 111 -11.88 -10.82 -0.78
N PRO A 112 -11.26 -10.78 0.42
CA PRO A 112 -9.82 -10.70 0.58
C PRO A 112 -9.09 -11.88 -0.08
N PHE A 113 -7.89 -11.65 -0.56
CA PHE A 113 -7.01 -12.70 -1.09
C PHE A 113 -6.41 -13.51 0.05
N GLU A 114 -6.45 -14.83 -0.06
CA GLU A 114 -5.96 -15.74 0.97
C GLU A 114 -4.44 -16.00 0.87
N ASN A 115 -3.95 -16.13 -0.36
CA ASN A 115 -2.53 -16.40 -0.65
C ASN A 115 -2.19 -15.94 -2.07
N LEU A 116 -0.92 -16.11 -2.46
CA LEU A 116 -0.44 -15.70 -3.78
C LEU A 116 -1.10 -16.49 -4.93
N GLU A 117 -1.38 -17.78 -4.73
CA GLU A 117 -2.03 -18.61 -5.73
C GLU A 117 -3.46 -18.13 -6.00
N ASP A 118 -4.24 -17.94 -4.94
CA ASP A 118 -5.59 -17.35 -5.02
C ASP A 118 -5.59 -15.99 -5.74
N PHE A 119 -4.62 -15.14 -5.41
CA PHE A 119 -4.45 -13.86 -6.09
C PHE A 119 -4.19 -14.03 -7.59
N CYS A 120 -3.26 -14.89 -7.98
CA CYS A 120 -2.91 -15.13 -9.39
C CYS A 120 -4.03 -15.80 -10.18
N ASP A 121 -4.85 -16.65 -9.55
CA ASP A 121 -5.98 -17.31 -10.19
C ASP A 121 -7.14 -16.35 -10.43
N ARG A 122 -7.40 -15.45 -9.52
CA ARG A 122 -8.51 -14.49 -9.56
C ARG A 122 -8.21 -13.26 -10.41
N VAL A 123 -6.97 -12.78 -10.40
CA VAL A 123 -6.56 -11.55 -11.05
C VAL A 123 -6.04 -11.82 -12.45
N ASP A 124 -6.52 -11.06 -13.44
CA ASP A 124 -6.01 -11.16 -14.81
C ASP A 124 -4.56 -10.63 -14.91
N LEU A 125 -3.61 -11.54 -15.00
CA LEU A 125 -2.18 -11.26 -15.08
C LEU A 125 -1.75 -10.54 -16.38
N ARG A 126 -2.65 -10.40 -17.34
CA ARG A 126 -2.41 -9.56 -18.53
C ARG A 126 -2.58 -8.08 -18.20
N GLN A 127 -3.52 -7.76 -17.31
CA GLN A 127 -3.79 -6.41 -16.84
C GLN A 127 -2.88 -6.02 -15.68
N VAL A 128 -2.58 -6.96 -14.78
CA VAL A 128 -1.61 -6.79 -13.71
C VAL A 128 -0.33 -7.54 -14.11
N ASN A 129 0.55 -6.83 -14.82
CA ASN A 129 1.75 -7.44 -15.38
C ASN A 129 2.77 -7.86 -14.32
N LYS A 130 3.74 -8.69 -14.72
CA LYS A 130 4.81 -9.19 -13.85
C LYS A 130 5.54 -8.06 -13.11
N ARG A 131 5.87 -6.97 -13.80
CA ARG A 131 6.60 -5.84 -13.21
C ARG A 131 5.83 -5.15 -12.10
N ALA A 132 4.53 -4.95 -12.29
CA ALA A 132 3.66 -4.39 -11.24
C ALA A 132 3.59 -5.30 -10.01
N LEU A 133 3.43 -6.61 -10.20
CA LEU A 133 3.44 -7.59 -9.11
C LEU A 133 4.78 -7.65 -8.38
N GLU A 134 5.89 -7.65 -9.10
CA GLU A 134 7.23 -7.59 -8.49
C GLU A 134 7.40 -6.35 -7.61
N CYS A 135 6.95 -5.19 -8.10
CA CYS A 135 7.01 -3.96 -7.33
C CYS A 135 6.11 -4.01 -6.09
N LEU A 136 4.90 -4.56 -6.19
CA LEU A 136 4.01 -4.74 -5.04
C LEU A 136 4.62 -5.70 -3.99
N ILE A 137 5.25 -6.78 -4.42
CA ILE A 137 5.95 -7.70 -3.51
C ILE A 137 7.14 -6.99 -2.83
N LYS A 138 7.94 -6.25 -3.57
CA LYS A 138 9.14 -5.55 -3.06
C LYS A 138 8.80 -4.48 -2.03
N VAL A 139 7.68 -3.78 -2.17
CA VAL A 139 7.23 -2.78 -1.19
C VAL A 139 6.49 -3.38 0.00
N GLY A 140 6.24 -4.68 -0.01
CA GLY A 140 5.62 -5.40 1.09
C GLY A 140 4.10 -5.52 1.03
N ALA A 141 3.47 -5.19 -0.10
CA ALA A 141 2.01 -5.30 -0.24
C ALA A 141 1.48 -6.72 -0.09
N LEU A 142 2.30 -7.72 -0.36
CA LEU A 142 1.98 -9.14 -0.24
C LEU A 142 2.69 -9.83 0.95
N ASP A 143 3.26 -9.09 1.88
CA ASP A 143 3.99 -9.65 3.04
C ASP A 143 3.13 -10.58 3.91
N ARG A 144 1.81 -10.43 3.90
CA ARG A 144 0.89 -11.36 4.59
C ARG A 144 0.91 -12.78 4.03
N PHE A 145 1.32 -12.96 2.77
CA PHE A 145 1.39 -14.28 2.12
C PHE A 145 2.74 -14.97 2.31
N GLY A 146 3.72 -14.27 2.85
CA GLY A 146 5.04 -14.82 3.10
C GLY A 146 6.18 -13.82 2.90
N ARG A 147 7.40 -14.33 2.96
CA ARG A 147 8.59 -13.50 2.73
C ARG A 147 8.73 -13.11 1.26
N ARG A 148 9.23 -11.90 1.02
CA ARG A 148 9.31 -11.29 -0.32
C ARG A 148 10.09 -12.13 -1.33
N ARG A 149 11.23 -12.68 -0.94
CA ARG A 149 12.08 -13.45 -1.85
C ARG A 149 11.45 -14.76 -2.34
N PRO A 150 10.92 -15.63 -1.47
CA PRO A 150 10.13 -16.78 -1.89
C PRO A 150 8.91 -16.41 -2.75
N LEU A 151 8.22 -15.30 -2.44
CA LEU A 151 7.08 -14.87 -3.24
C LEU A 151 7.48 -14.49 -4.67
N LEU A 152 8.63 -13.84 -4.85
CA LEU A 152 9.18 -13.53 -6.18
C LEU A 152 9.51 -14.80 -6.97
N ASP A 153 10.13 -15.79 -6.31
CA ASP A 153 10.49 -17.07 -6.95
C ASP A 153 9.24 -17.83 -7.40
N VAL A 154 8.20 -17.87 -6.55
CA VAL A 154 6.90 -18.50 -6.89
C VAL A 154 6.21 -17.75 -8.02
N LEU A 155 6.23 -16.41 -8.00
CA LEU A 155 5.67 -15.60 -9.07
C LEU A 155 6.31 -15.93 -10.42
N GLU A 156 7.62 -16.04 -10.49
CA GLU A 156 8.35 -16.40 -11.72
C GLU A 156 7.91 -17.77 -12.25
N GLN A 157 7.78 -18.76 -11.38
CA GLN A 157 7.30 -20.10 -11.74
C GLN A 157 5.85 -20.09 -12.25
N MET A 158 4.98 -19.31 -11.61
CA MET A 158 3.58 -19.22 -12.03
C MET A 158 3.43 -18.51 -13.38
N MET A 159 4.18 -17.44 -13.59
CA MET A 159 4.18 -16.73 -14.88
C MET A 159 4.74 -17.58 -16.02
N ALA A 160 5.76 -18.40 -15.76
CA ALA A 160 6.30 -19.32 -16.74
C ALA A 160 5.27 -20.41 -17.13
N ARG A 161 4.48 -20.90 -16.17
CA ARG A 161 3.41 -21.90 -16.43
C ARG A 161 2.25 -21.29 -17.25
N SER A 162 1.82 -20.08 -16.89
CA SER A 162 0.74 -19.39 -17.62
C SER A 162 1.17 -18.98 -19.03
N GLY A 163 2.42 -18.58 -19.24
CA GLY A 163 2.98 -18.29 -20.56
C GLY A 163 3.09 -19.52 -21.46
N GLY A 164 3.42 -20.68 -20.89
CA GLY A 164 3.48 -21.96 -21.60
C GLY A 164 2.12 -22.50 -22.05
N ALA A 165 1.08 -22.29 -21.26
CA ALA A 165 -0.28 -22.67 -21.60
C ALA A 165 -0.90 -21.85 -22.74
N GLN A 166 -0.39 -20.64 -22.99
CA GLN A 166 -0.86 -19.75 -24.07
C GLN A 166 -0.12 -19.99 -25.40
N SER A 167 1.08 -20.53 -25.37
CA SER A 167 1.81 -20.95 -26.58
C SER A 167 1.29 -22.25 -27.19
N ALA A 168 0.49 -23.02 -26.45
CA ALA A 168 -0.06 -24.30 -26.89
C ALA A 168 -1.50 -24.22 -27.45
N ARG A 169 -2.01 -22.99 -27.63
CA ARG A 169 -3.30 -22.70 -28.29
C ARG A 169 -3.09 -21.94 -29.64
#